data_39bb4d36429676741770ebc355f7c3e5
#
_entry.id   39bb4d36429676741770ebc355f7c3e5
#
_cell.length_a   1.000
_cell.length_b   1.000
_cell.length_c   1.000
_cell.angle_alpha   90.00
_cell.angle_beta   90.00
_cell.angle_gamma   90.00
#
_symmetry.space_group_name_H-M   'P 1'
#
loop_
_entity.id
_entity.type
_entity.pdbx_description
1 polymer ?
#
loop_
_entity_poly.entity_id
_entity_poly.type
_entity_poly.pdbx_seq_one_letter_code
_entity_poly.pdbx_strand_id
1 'polypeptide(L)'
;MHTPSLQDITAPEGICYGCGGSNPHGLHIKSRWDADGIHVIAEHLPEAQYSGWPDLVYGGLIAMLVDCHSNWTAMAYHYRNELREPGSLPRIDCVTGNLGIKFIKPTPMGVTLTLRARVEGDVGRKSRVVCEVYAGDVLTALGDSVFVRVDTRQLSDSAHGRER
;
A
#
# COMPACT_ATOMS: atom_id res chain seq x y z
N MET A 1 1.44 -3.76 -23.61
CA MET A 1 2.12 -4.66 -22.66
C MET A 1 1.81 -4.18 -21.25
N HIS A 2 1.32 -5.06 -20.39
CA HIS A 2 0.95 -4.68 -19.02
C HIS A 2 2.23 -4.60 -18.17
N THR A 3 2.54 -3.42 -17.64
CA THR A 3 3.70 -3.25 -16.74
C THR A 3 3.46 -4.04 -15.45
N PRO A 4 4.35 -4.95 -15.05
CA PRO A 4 4.15 -5.71 -13.81
C PRO A 4 4.11 -4.80 -12.59
N SER A 5 3.33 -5.17 -11.58
CA SER A 5 3.24 -4.41 -10.34
C SER A 5 4.47 -4.63 -9.46
N LEU A 6 4.68 -3.73 -8.49
CA LEU A 6 5.71 -3.87 -7.48
C LEU A 6 5.57 -5.20 -6.70
N GLN A 7 4.32 -5.60 -6.41
CA GLN A 7 4.00 -6.85 -5.74
C GLN A 7 4.41 -8.07 -6.57
N ASP A 8 4.10 -8.07 -7.87
CA ASP A 8 4.40 -9.20 -8.76
C ASP A 8 5.91 -9.40 -8.95
N ILE A 9 6.67 -8.28 -8.95
CA ILE A 9 8.13 -8.32 -9.10
C ILE A 9 8.81 -8.74 -7.80
N THR A 10 8.35 -8.21 -6.65
CA THR A 10 9.10 -8.29 -5.39
C THR A 10 8.66 -9.44 -4.49
N ALA A 11 7.37 -9.77 -4.48
CA ALA A 11 6.78 -10.77 -3.59
C ALA A 11 5.60 -11.51 -4.24
N PRO A 12 5.83 -12.27 -5.34
CA PRO A 12 4.77 -12.97 -6.06
C PRO A 12 4.03 -13.99 -5.19
N GLU A 13 4.71 -14.61 -4.20
CA GLU A 13 4.10 -15.56 -3.24
C GLU A 13 3.49 -14.87 -2.00
N GLY A 14 3.36 -13.57 -2.01
CA GLY A 14 2.82 -12.81 -0.88
C GLY A 14 1.42 -13.26 -0.47
N ILE A 15 1.18 -13.42 0.84
CA ILE A 15 -0.10 -13.87 1.42
C ILE A 15 -0.86 -12.75 2.13
N CYS A 16 -0.38 -11.51 2.07
CA CYS A 16 -1.04 -10.37 2.67
C CYS A 16 -2.48 -10.24 2.15
N TYR A 17 -3.43 -10.01 3.06
CA TYR A 17 -4.84 -9.88 2.67
C TYR A 17 -5.08 -8.70 1.70
N GLY A 18 -4.41 -7.57 1.89
CA GLY A 18 -4.58 -6.41 1.00
C GLY A 18 -3.90 -6.57 -0.36
N CYS A 19 -2.68 -7.10 -0.42
CA CYS A 19 -1.86 -7.02 -1.63
C CYS A 19 -1.21 -8.34 -2.07
N GLY A 20 -1.34 -9.42 -1.29
CA GLY A 20 -0.69 -10.70 -1.57
C GLY A 20 -1.36 -11.45 -2.73
N GLY A 21 -0.58 -11.73 -3.78
CA GLY A 21 -1.06 -12.44 -4.96
C GLY A 21 -1.49 -13.88 -4.70
N SER A 22 -0.93 -14.52 -3.66
CA SER A 22 -1.22 -15.91 -3.29
C SER A 22 -2.33 -16.07 -2.24
N ASN A 23 -2.92 -14.99 -1.75
CA ASN A 23 -4.06 -15.07 -0.85
C ASN A 23 -5.36 -15.14 -1.67
N PRO A 24 -6.08 -16.27 -1.70
CA PRO A 24 -7.29 -16.42 -2.52
C PRO A 24 -8.46 -15.51 -2.07
N HIS A 25 -8.40 -14.97 -0.87
CA HIS A 25 -9.40 -14.07 -0.29
C HIS A 25 -8.97 -12.61 -0.27
N GLY A 26 -7.78 -12.32 -0.82
CA GLY A 26 -7.17 -10.99 -0.76
C GLY A 26 -7.78 -9.98 -1.73
N LEU A 27 -7.51 -8.71 -1.49
CA LEU A 27 -7.92 -7.60 -2.37
C LEU A 27 -7.03 -7.49 -3.63
N HIS A 28 -5.86 -8.11 -3.61
CA HIS A 28 -4.88 -8.14 -4.69
C HIS A 28 -4.51 -6.76 -5.24
N ILE A 29 -4.31 -5.78 -4.35
CA ILE A 29 -3.90 -4.43 -4.75
C ILE A 29 -2.59 -4.49 -5.51
N LYS A 30 -2.51 -3.75 -6.62
CA LYS A 30 -1.35 -3.70 -7.50
C LYS A 30 -0.84 -2.28 -7.64
N SER A 31 0.35 -2.04 -7.12
CA SER A 31 1.01 -0.73 -7.11
C SER A 31 2.06 -0.64 -8.21
N ARG A 32 2.13 0.52 -8.89
CA ARG A 32 3.08 0.79 -9.99
C ARG A 32 3.57 2.23 -9.90
N TRP A 33 4.78 2.48 -10.36
CA TRP A 33 5.21 3.86 -10.58
C TRP A 33 4.31 4.54 -11.61
N ASP A 34 3.91 5.77 -11.32
CA ASP A 34 3.24 6.65 -12.27
C ASP A 34 4.27 7.17 -13.30
N ALA A 35 3.76 7.64 -14.43
CA ALA A 35 4.58 8.22 -15.51
C ALA A 35 5.35 9.48 -15.07
N ASP A 36 4.89 10.16 -14.02
CA ASP A 36 5.58 11.33 -13.46
C ASP A 36 6.88 10.98 -12.71
N GLY A 37 7.12 9.69 -12.45
CA GLY A 37 8.30 9.21 -11.74
C GLY A 37 8.35 9.61 -10.25
N ILE A 38 7.30 10.25 -9.74
CA ILE A 38 7.19 10.70 -8.34
C ILE A 38 6.19 9.84 -7.59
N HIS A 39 4.98 9.69 -8.12
CA HIS A 39 3.93 8.96 -7.46
C HIS A 39 3.96 7.46 -7.79
N VAL A 40 3.47 6.69 -6.85
CA VAL A 40 3.08 5.30 -7.05
C VAL A 40 1.56 5.27 -7.09
N ILE A 41 0.98 4.56 -8.04
CA ILE A 41 -0.46 4.48 -8.27
C ILE A 41 -0.98 3.06 -8.14
N ALA A 42 -2.22 2.93 -7.68
CA ALA A 42 -3.00 1.71 -7.71
C ALA A 42 -4.47 2.03 -7.99
N GLU A 43 -5.16 1.08 -8.57
CA GLU A 43 -6.61 1.17 -8.82
C GLU A 43 -7.31 -0.01 -8.15
N HIS A 44 -8.51 0.25 -7.64
CA HIS A 44 -9.36 -0.79 -7.04
C HIS A 44 -10.83 -0.45 -7.24
N LEU A 45 -11.59 -1.40 -7.75
CA LEU A 45 -13.06 -1.31 -7.80
C LEU A 45 -13.63 -2.08 -6.59
N PRO A 46 -14.22 -1.40 -5.61
CA PRO A 46 -14.81 -2.06 -4.44
C PRO A 46 -15.94 -3.01 -4.83
N GLU A 47 -15.87 -4.25 -4.35
CA GLU A 47 -16.94 -5.23 -4.50
C GLU A 47 -18.09 -4.93 -3.52
N ALA A 48 -19.31 -5.41 -3.83
CA ALA A 48 -20.53 -5.08 -3.11
C ALA A 48 -20.50 -5.36 -1.61
N GLN A 49 -19.76 -6.39 -1.18
CA GLN A 49 -19.61 -6.73 0.25
C GLN A 49 -18.85 -5.68 1.08
N TYR A 50 -18.15 -4.74 0.41
CA TYR A 50 -17.44 -3.65 1.07
C TYR A 50 -18.27 -2.37 1.23
N SER A 51 -19.59 -2.49 1.15
CA SER A 51 -20.50 -1.39 1.52
C SER A 51 -20.50 -1.20 3.04
N GLY A 52 -20.29 0.05 3.48
CA GLY A 52 -20.40 0.43 4.89
C GLY A 52 -21.75 1.09 5.21
N TRP A 53 -22.24 1.87 4.27
CA TRP A 53 -23.53 2.54 4.28
C TRP A 53 -24.17 2.36 2.91
N PRO A 54 -25.48 2.45 2.72
CA PRO A 54 -26.07 2.34 1.40
C PRO A 54 -25.34 3.23 0.38
N ASP A 55 -24.89 2.61 -0.71
CA ASP A 55 -24.13 3.24 -1.80
C ASP A 55 -22.76 3.87 -1.45
N LEU A 56 -22.25 3.63 -0.22
CA LEU A 56 -20.96 4.13 0.21
C LEU A 56 -19.99 3.02 0.58
N VAL A 57 -18.72 3.22 0.21
CA VAL A 57 -17.63 2.31 0.53
C VAL A 57 -17.36 2.29 2.04
N TYR A 58 -17.18 1.12 2.61
CA TYR A 58 -16.76 0.94 3.99
C TYR A 58 -15.40 1.61 4.26
N GLY A 59 -15.34 2.47 5.28
CA GLY A 59 -14.12 3.20 5.62
C GLY A 59 -12.93 2.32 5.96
N GLY A 60 -13.18 1.13 6.51
CA GLY A 60 -12.13 0.13 6.76
C GLY A 60 -11.49 -0.42 5.49
N LEU A 61 -12.24 -0.56 4.39
CA LEU A 61 -11.66 -0.90 3.09
C LEU A 61 -10.70 0.19 2.63
N ILE A 62 -11.11 1.45 2.70
CA ILE A 62 -10.26 2.59 2.31
C ILE A 62 -8.96 2.57 3.12
N ALA A 63 -9.04 2.30 4.43
CA ALA A 63 -7.85 2.18 5.28
C ALA A 63 -6.94 1.02 4.86
N MET A 64 -7.48 -0.15 4.53
CA MET A 64 -6.70 -1.31 4.03
C MET A 64 -6.02 -1.00 2.69
N LEU A 65 -6.72 -0.34 1.78
CA LEU A 65 -6.16 0.08 0.49
C LEU A 65 -4.99 1.04 0.69
N VAL A 66 -5.19 2.06 1.52
CA VAL A 66 -4.15 3.05 1.84
C VAL A 66 -2.96 2.40 2.53
N ASP A 67 -3.18 1.52 3.50
CA ASP A 67 -2.11 0.82 4.21
C ASP A 67 -1.22 0.03 3.25
N CYS A 68 -1.78 -0.90 2.52
CA CYS A 68 -1.00 -1.73 1.60
C CYS A 68 -0.33 -0.92 0.48
N HIS A 69 -1.06 -0.01 -0.15
CA HIS A 69 -0.51 0.80 -1.23
C HIS A 69 0.63 1.71 -0.77
N SER A 70 0.47 2.36 0.39
CA SER A 70 1.49 3.24 0.96
C SER A 70 2.72 2.46 1.45
N ASN A 71 2.54 1.24 1.97
CA ASN A 71 3.66 0.37 2.33
C ASN A 71 4.50 0.02 1.09
N TRP A 72 3.88 -0.37 -0.02
CA TRP A 72 4.58 -0.62 -1.27
C TRP A 72 5.24 0.63 -1.85
N THR A 73 4.63 1.80 -1.65
CA THR A 73 5.24 3.09 -2.00
C THR A 73 6.52 3.33 -1.21
N ALA A 74 6.51 3.11 0.11
CA ALA A 74 7.71 3.22 0.94
C ALA A 74 8.82 2.28 0.47
N MET A 75 8.50 0.99 0.21
CA MET A 75 9.48 0.02 -0.28
C MET A 75 10.04 0.40 -1.66
N ALA A 76 9.21 0.87 -2.58
CA ALA A 76 9.65 1.33 -3.90
C ALA A 76 10.65 2.50 -3.81
N TYR A 77 10.36 3.45 -2.92
CA TYR A 77 11.28 4.56 -2.66
C TYR A 77 12.60 4.11 -2.04
N HIS A 78 12.59 3.11 -1.16
CA HIS A 78 13.83 2.52 -0.62
C HIS A 78 14.68 1.87 -1.71
N TYR A 79 14.09 1.06 -2.59
CA TYR A 79 14.80 0.47 -3.72
C TYR A 79 15.44 1.56 -4.59
N ARG A 80 14.67 2.60 -4.94
CA ARG A 80 15.17 3.71 -5.74
C ARG A 80 16.28 4.49 -5.04
N ASN A 81 16.14 4.75 -3.74
CA ASN A 81 17.15 5.47 -2.95
C ASN A 81 18.48 4.71 -2.86
N GLU A 82 18.43 3.38 -2.93
CA GLU A 82 19.60 2.51 -2.97
C GLU A 82 20.09 2.21 -4.40
N LEU A 83 19.51 2.84 -5.42
CA LEU A 83 19.79 2.59 -6.84
C LEU A 83 19.66 1.10 -7.20
N ARG A 84 18.64 0.45 -6.66
CA ARG A 84 18.34 -0.98 -6.82
C ARG A 84 17.00 -1.17 -7.52
N GLU A 85 16.94 -2.22 -8.34
CA GLU A 85 15.68 -2.64 -8.94
C GLU A 85 14.75 -3.31 -7.89
N PRO A 86 13.43 -3.04 -7.94
CA PRO A 86 12.45 -3.79 -7.15
C PRO A 86 12.62 -5.30 -7.34
N GLY A 87 12.59 -6.06 -6.26
CA GLY A 87 12.81 -7.51 -6.28
C GLY A 87 14.26 -7.96 -6.17
N SER A 88 15.24 -7.05 -6.24
CA SER A 88 16.65 -7.39 -5.98
C SER A 88 16.88 -7.79 -4.53
N LEU A 89 17.81 -8.71 -4.31
CA LEU A 89 18.16 -9.20 -2.97
C LEU A 89 19.30 -8.38 -2.31
N PRO A 90 19.30 -8.24 -0.98
CA PRO A 90 18.25 -8.69 -0.04
C PRO A 90 16.97 -7.90 -0.22
N ARG A 91 15.80 -8.54 -0.05
CA ARG A 91 14.50 -7.89 -0.18
C ARG A 91 14.37 -6.77 0.85
N ILE A 92 13.76 -5.68 0.43
CA ILE A 92 13.40 -4.57 1.32
C ILE A 92 11.96 -4.79 1.78
N ASP A 93 11.76 -4.82 3.09
CA ASP A 93 10.47 -4.96 3.73
C ASP A 93 10.21 -3.78 4.67
N CYS A 94 8.97 -3.31 4.68
CA CYS A 94 8.50 -2.30 5.61
C CYS A 94 7.23 -2.81 6.32
N VAL A 95 7.06 -2.37 7.57
CA VAL A 95 5.83 -2.59 8.34
C VAL A 95 5.19 -1.27 8.70
N THR A 96 3.88 -1.28 8.89
CA THR A 96 3.11 -0.10 9.26
C THR A 96 3.43 0.28 10.71
N GLY A 97 4.00 1.46 10.90
CA GLY A 97 4.27 2.04 12.22
C GLY A 97 3.16 2.96 12.70
N ASN A 98 2.54 3.68 11.77
CA ASN A 98 1.36 4.51 12.01
C ASN A 98 0.50 4.53 10.75
N LEU A 99 -0.79 4.45 10.90
CA LEU A 99 -1.77 4.58 9.82
C LEU A 99 -2.76 5.70 10.16
N GLY A 100 -2.66 6.81 9.46
CA GLY A 100 -3.57 7.94 9.60
C GLY A 100 -4.45 8.07 8.36
N ILE A 101 -5.77 8.15 8.55
CA ILE A 101 -6.74 8.35 7.46
C ILE A 101 -7.62 9.53 7.80
N LYS A 102 -7.74 10.47 6.87
CA LYS A 102 -8.70 11.57 6.92
C LYS A 102 -9.72 11.39 5.82
N PHE A 103 -10.97 11.17 6.19
CA PHE A 103 -12.10 11.14 5.25
C PHE A 103 -12.51 12.57 4.90
N ILE A 104 -12.47 12.92 3.61
CA ILE A 104 -12.74 14.27 3.09
C ILE A 104 -14.19 14.35 2.64
N LYS A 105 -14.64 13.31 1.90
CA LYS A 105 -16.00 13.17 1.36
C LYS A 105 -16.43 11.72 1.43
N PRO A 106 -17.72 11.43 1.45
CA PRO A 106 -18.21 10.06 1.26
C PRO A 106 -17.67 9.47 -0.05
N THR A 107 -17.19 8.23 0.01
CA THR A 107 -16.67 7.52 -1.16
C THR A 107 -17.79 6.65 -1.74
N PRO A 108 -18.25 6.89 -2.99
CA PRO A 108 -19.34 6.13 -3.56
C PRO A 108 -18.93 4.71 -3.96
N MET A 109 -19.87 3.76 -3.84
CA MET A 109 -19.75 2.43 -4.43
C MET A 109 -19.88 2.49 -5.96
N GLY A 110 -19.37 1.45 -6.64
CA GLY A 110 -19.47 1.31 -8.10
C GLY A 110 -18.55 2.22 -8.90
N VAL A 111 -17.64 2.92 -8.25
CA VAL A 111 -16.62 3.77 -8.87
C VAL A 111 -15.24 3.20 -8.59
N THR A 112 -14.39 3.10 -9.61
CA THR A 112 -12.98 2.73 -9.41
C THR A 112 -12.27 3.78 -8.57
N LEU A 113 -11.65 3.33 -7.49
CA LEU A 113 -10.81 4.18 -6.64
C LEU A 113 -9.40 4.20 -7.20
N THR A 114 -8.84 5.39 -7.33
CA THR A 114 -7.43 5.60 -7.67
C THR A 114 -6.69 6.07 -6.43
N LEU A 115 -5.67 5.32 -6.04
CA LEU A 115 -4.76 5.68 -4.96
C LEU A 115 -3.49 6.25 -5.58
N ARG A 116 -3.05 7.38 -5.09
CA ARG A 116 -1.85 8.07 -5.55
C ARG A 116 -1.00 8.45 -4.36
N ALA A 117 0.16 7.81 -4.22
CA ALA A 117 0.99 7.94 -3.03
C ALA A 117 2.44 8.34 -3.36
N ARG A 118 3.09 9.03 -2.43
CA ARG A 118 4.51 9.37 -2.48
C ARG A 118 5.10 9.43 -1.08
N VAL A 119 6.41 9.25 -0.98
CA VAL A 119 7.14 9.56 0.26
C VAL A 119 7.25 11.07 0.41
N GLU A 120 6.99 11.55 1.61
CA GLU A 120 7.16 12.96 2.02
C GLU A 120 8.41 13.06 2.90
N GLY A 121 9.41 13.84 2.46
CA GLY A 121 10.68 13.98 3.16
C GLY A 121 11.67 12.85 2.88
N ASP A 122 12.48 12.51 3.86
CA ASP A 122 13.60 11.59 3.71
C ASP A 122 13.17 10.11 3.69
N VAL A 123 13.87 9.32 2.85
CA VAL A 123 13.76 7.86 2.83
C VAL A 123 14.76 7.30 3.83
N GLY A 124 14.29 6.98 5.03
CA GLY A 124 15.11 6.45 6.12
C GLY A 124 14.48 5.23 6.78
N ARG A 125 14.97 4.85 7.96
CA ARG A 125 14.38 3.73 8.70
C ARG A 125 12.87 3.90 8.90
N LYS A 126 12.40 5.14 9.06
CA LYS A 126 10.99 5.51 9.05
C LYS A 126 10.75 6.40 7.85
N SER A 127 9.80 6.05 7.00
CA SER A 127 9.39 6.83 5.85
C SER A 127 7.94 7.26 6.02
N ARG A 128 7.68 8.55 5.90
CA ARG A 128 6.32 9.09 5.87
C ARG A 128 5.79 9.02 4.45
N VAL A 129 4.61 8.46 4.30
CA VAL A 129 3.92 8.37 3.00
C VAL A 129 2.61 9.11 3.08
N VAL A 130 2.36 9.96 2.10
CA VAL A 130 1.05 10.58 1.89
C VAL A 130 0.38 9.89 0.70
N CYS A 131 -0.91 9.60 0.84
CA CYS A 131 -1.71 8.90 -0.15
C CYS A 131 -3.03 9.61 -0.37
N GLU A 132 -3.32 9.97 -1.59
CA GLU A 132 -4.59 10.52 -2.01
C GLU A 132 -5.48 9.41 -2.56
N VAL A 133 -6.75 9.39 -2.16
CA VAL A 133 -7.75 8.44 -2.66
C VAL A 133 -8.83 9.20 -3.42
N TYR A 134 -8.92 8.91 -4.70
CA TYR A 134 -9.90 9.51 -5.60
C TYR A 134 -10.98 8.49 -5.99
N ALA A 135 -12.23 8.95 -6.04
CA ALA A 135 -13.33 8.27 -6.71
C ALA A 135 -13.67 9.09 -7.97
N GLY A 136 -13.24 8.59 -9.14
CA GLY A 136 -13.17 9.42 -10.35
C GLY A 136 -12.23 10.61 -10.13
N ASP A 137 -12.72 11.83 -10.35
CA ASP A 137 -11.94 13.07 -10.15
C ASP A 137 -12.11 13.68 -8.75
N VAL A 138 -12.83 13.01 -7.85
CA VAL A 138 -13.14 13.53 -6.52
C VAL A 138 -12.21 12.95 -5.47
N LEU A 139 -11.44 13.80 -4.78
CA LEU A 139 -10.67 13.42 -3.62
C LEU A 139 -11.61 13.08 -2.46
N THR A 140 -11.59 11.81 -2.01
CA THR A 140 -12.50 11.33 -0.96
C THR A 140 -11.78 11.03 0.35
N ALA A 141 -10.50 10.66 0.32
CA ALA A 141 -9.72 10.42 1.53
C ALA A 141 -8.24 10.78 1.34
N LEU A 142 -7.57 11.03 2.45
CA LEU A 142 -6.13 11.25 2.54
C LEU A 142 -5.52 10.32 3.57
N GLY A 143 -4.46 9.60 3.17
CA GLY A 143 -3.59 8.86 4.06
C GLY A 143 -2.36 9.67 4.43
N ASP A 144 -1.98 9.62 5.70
CA ASP A 144 -0.73 10.17 6.22
C ASP A 144 -0.16 9.15 7.22
N SER A 145 0.79 8.38 6.75
CA SER A 145 1.19 7.14 7.42
C SER A 145 2.71 7.05 7.51
N VAL A 146 3.20 6.28 8.49
CA VAL A 146 4.63 6.03 8.69
C VAL A 146 4.90 4.55 8.57
N PHE A 147 5.84 4.21 7.71
CA PHE A 147 6.30 2.84 7.49
C PHE A 147 7.73 2.68 7.99
N VAL A 148 7.98 1.56 8.66
CA VAL A 148 9.27 1.27 9.29
C VAL A 148 9.94 0.15 8.52
N ARG A 149 11.14 0.42 7.99
CA ARG A 149 11.98 -0.60 7.38
C ARG A 149 12.44 -1.61 8.42
N VAL A 150 12.29 -2.89 8.13
CA VAL A 150 12.58 -3.99 9.04
C VAL A 150 13.41 -5.07 8.38
N ASP A 151 14.12 -5.84 9.20
CA ASP A 151 14.64 -7.16 8.81
C ASP A 151 13.58 -8.20 9.19
N THR A 152 12.96 -8.85 8.20
CA THR A 152 11.87 -9.82 8.41
C THR A 152 12.29 -11.00 9.29
N ARG A 153 13.57 -11.33 9.35
CA ARG A 153 14.11 -12.36 10.28
C ARG A 153 13.89 -11.97 11.74
N GLN A 154 14.01 -10.67 12.06
CA GLN A 154 13.80 -10.16 13.43
C GLN A 154 12.31 -10.15 13.82
N LEU A 155 11.41 -9.98 12.85
CA LEU A 155 9.96 -9.99 13.10
C LEU A 155 9.46 -11.39 13.46
N SER A 156 9.94 -12.43 12.79
CA SER A 156 9.55 -13.81 13.08
C SER A 156 9.97 -14.23 14.50
N ASP A 157 11.15 -13.82 14.92
CA ASP A 157 11.69 -14.13 16.27
C ASP A 157 10.89 -13.41 17.37
N SER A 158 10.48 -12.16 17.13
CA SER A 158 9.65 -11.38 18.07
C SER A 158 8.23 -11.93 18.20
N ALA A 159 7.63 -12.37 17.09
CA ALA A 159 6.25 -12.88 17.07
C ALA A 159 6.11 -14.25 17.74
N HIS A 160 7.17 -15.04 17.82
CA HIS A 160 7.17 -16.38 18.41
C HIS A 160 7.71 -16.43 19.84
N GLY A 161 7.86 -15.28 20.51
CA GLY A 161 8.12 -15.18 21.95
C GLY A 161 9.32 -16.02 22.42
N ARG A 162 10.45 -15.98 21.74
CA ARG A 162 11.67 -16.54 22.29
C ARG A 162 12.23 -15.54 23.31
N GLU A 163 11.67 -15.63 24.52
CA GLU A 163 12.34 -15.10 25.72
C GLU A 163 13.70 -15.79 25.85
N ARG A 164 14.72 -15.00 26.04
CA ARG A 164 16.04 -15.49 26.44
C ARG A 164 16.13 -15.50 27.96
#